data_700b10a0e4befd64dca6e2e19cfc92e7
#
_entry.id   700b10a0e4befd64dca6e2e19cfc92e7
#
_cell.length_a   1.000
_cell.length_b   1.000
_cell.length_c   1.000
_cell.angle_alpha   90.00
_cell.angle_beta   90.00
_cell.angle_gamma   90.00
#
_symmetry.space_group_name_H-M   'P 1'
#
loop_
_entity.id
_entity.type
_entity.pdbx_description
1 polymer ?
#
loop_
_entity_poly.entity_id
_entity_poly.type
_entity_poly.pdbx_seq_one_letter_code
_entity_poly.pdbx_strand_id
1 'polypeptide(L)'
;MLNLFFVFFVVLLAGCSQIANNTDPMTSLKVESYGIDQVIFPIDCSTVVCSKGFANEGFIWMTDLSDEALRGGTISNGQIVQLQLLWLPEAGKTPLAETSTNFVIEHIIVSDDEVGIYGGGGFCWPQGNASTGLTLDIEDATVAIQEQSDRFIDLLTPATVTGIVRSKPDINKSRLIEAAAQRIKNQ
;
A
#
# COMPACT_ATOMS: atom_id res chain seq x y z
N MET A 1 36.62 -31.36 50.66
CA MET A 1 35.31 -30.76 50.42
C MET A 1 35.52 -29.49 49.61
N LEU A 2 35.68 -29.64 48.33
CA LEU A 2 35.84 -28.50 47.42
C LEU A 2 35.55 -29.04 46.03
N ASN A 3 34.50 -28.62 45.38
CA ASN A 3 34.13 -28.82 43.98
C ASN A 3 32.65 -29.13 43.82
N LEU A 4 31.82 -28.14 44.09
CA LEU A 4 30.42 -28.22 43.67
C LEU A 4 29.80 -26.81 43.53
N PHE A 5 30.51 -25.88 42.84
CA PHE A 5 29.99 -24.50 42.65
C PHE A 5 30.30 -23.92 41.25
N PHE A 6 30.53 -24.73 40.23
CA PHE A 6 30.92 -24.20 38.91
C PHE A 6 30.12 -24.74 37.71
N VAL A 7 28.90 -25.17 37.88
CA VAL A 7 28.09 -25.70 36.78
C VAL A 7 26.73 -24.98 36.62
N PHE A 8 26.59 -23.74 37.04
CA PHE A 8 25.26 -23.06 36.90
C PHE A 8 25.29 -21.71 36.22
N PHE A 9 26.25 -21.46 35.32
CA PHE A 9 26.35 -20.11 34.66
C PHE A 9 26.49 -20.15 33.12
N VAL A 10 26.02 -21.17 32.42
CA VAL A 10 26.14 -21.25 30.96
C VAL A 10 24.81 -21.61 30.25
N VAL A 11 23.67 -21.21 30.77
CA VAL A 11 22.38 -21.45 30.03
C VAL A 11 21.49 -20.20 30.04
N LEU A 12 22.04 -19.01 29.75
CA LEU A 12 21.22 -17.81 29.61
C LEU A 12 21.64 -16.91 28.44
N LEU A 13 22.16 -17.47 27.34
CA LEU A 13 22.49 -16.69 26.14
C LEU A 13 21.99 -17.35 24.84
N ALA A 14 20.80 -17.93 24.83
CA ALA A 14 20.19 -18.42 23.60
C ALA A 14 18.71 -18.03 23.54
N GLY A 15 18.43 -16.75 23.56
CA GLY A 15 17.07 -16.20 23.52
C GLY A 15 16.96 -14.93 22.69
N CYS A 16 17.84 -14.70 21.72
CA CYS A 16 17.51 -13.81 20.62
C CYS A 16 16.59 -14.59 19.68
N SER A 17 15.30 -14.60 19.99
CA SER A 17 14.31 -14.89 18.98
C SER A 17 14.51 -13.85 17.88
N GLN A 18 15.11 -14.24 16.76
CA GLN A 18 14.97 -13.51 15.52
C GLN A 18 13.46 -13.44 15.28
N ILE A 19 12.88 -12.28 15.55
CA ILE A 19 11.60 -11.91 14.98
C ILE A 19 11.88 -11.99 13.48
N ALA A 20 11.46 -13.05 12.83
CA ALA A 20 11.48 -13.16 11.39
C ALA A 20 10.62 -11.99 10.91
N ASN A 21 11.28 -10.92 10.47
CA ASN A 21 10.61 -9.85 9.75
C ASN A 21 10.06 -10.53 8.50
N ASN A 22 8.78 -10.86 8.54
CA ASN A 22 8.07 -11.32 7.36
C ASN A 22 8.02 -10.13 6.40
N THR A 23 9.02 -10.06 5.50
CA THR A 23 9.21 -8.99 4.53
C THR A 23 8.49 -9.27 3.22
N ASP A 24 7.70 -10.34 3.17
CA ASP A 24 6.92 -10.67 1.98
C ASP A 24 5.92 -9.55 1.69
N PRO A 25 5.86 -9.08 0.44
CA PRO A 25 4.89 -8.08 0.02
C PRO A 25 3.48 -8.59 0.26
N MET A 26 2.65 -7.76 0.87
CA MET A 26 1.24 -8.11 1.14
C MET A 26 0.38 -6.86 1.26
N THR A 27 -0.90 -7.03 1.00
CA THR A 27 -1.92 -6.04 1.32
C THR A 27 -3.08 -6.71 2.05
N SER A 28 -3.61 -6.01 3.06
CA SER A 28 -4.88 -6.34 3.71
C SER A 28 -5.82 -5.13 3.66
N LEU A 29 -5.63 -4.26 2.68
CA LEU A 29 -6.44 -3.06 2.53
C LEU A 29 -7.86 -3.44 2.09
N LYS A 30 -8.83 -2.69 2.61
CA LYS A 30 -10.21 -2.73 2.16
C LYS A 30 -10.75 -1.32 1.99
N VAL A 31 -11.64 -1.16 1.03
CA VAL A 31 -12.49 0.01 0.84
C VAL A 31 -13.87 -0.33 1.37
N GLU A 32 -14.42 0.50 2.22
CA GLU A 32 -15.73 0.29 2.84
C GLU A 32 -16.62 1.52 2.60
N SER A 33 -17.69 1.35 1.83
CA SER A 33 -18.60 2.44 1.49
C SER A 33 -19.49 2.84 2.66
N TYR A 34 -19.87 4.11 2.72
CA TYR A 34 -20.84 4.62 3.72
C TYR A 34 -22.31 4.53 3.26
N GLY A 35 -22.59 3.91 2.11
CA GLY A 35 -23.93 3.82 1.54
C GLY A 35 -24.89 3.00 2.40
N ILE A 36 -26.18 3.07 2.04
CA ILE A 36 -27.25 2.28 2.70
C ILE A 36 -26.96 0.78 2.54
N ASP A 37 -26.48 0.40 1.36
CA ASP A 37 -25.97 -0.95 1.08
C ASP A 37 -24.45 -0.91 1.21
N GLN A 38 -23.95 -1.19 2.41
CA GLN A 38 -22.52 -1.17 2.68
C GLN A 38 -21.78 -2.16 1.78
N VAL A 39 -20.92 -1.63 0.93
CA VAL A 39 -20.05 -2.42 0.06
C VAL A 39 -18.66 -2.48 0.69
N ILE A 40 -18.13 -3.69 0.84
CA ILE A 40 -16.74 -3.92 1.24
C ILE A 40 -15.99 -4.44 0.01
N PHE A 41 -15.04 -3.67 -0.46
CA PHE A 41 -14.19 -4.01 -1.59
C PHE A 41 -12.75 -4.27 -1.13
N PRO A 42 -12.26 -5.52 -1.19
CA PRO A 42 -10.90 -5.84 -0.83
C PRO A 42 -9.92 -5.34 -1.90
N ILE A 43 -8.83 -4.71 -1.48
CA ILE A 43 -7.70 -4.42 -2.36
C ILE A 43 -6.77 -5.63 -2.32
N ASP A 44 -7.07 -6.63 -3.15
CA ASP A 44 -6.30 -7.88 -3.25
C ASP A 44 -5.37 -7.78 -4.48
N CYS A 45 -4.14 -7.37 -4.23
CA CYS A 45 -3.13 -7.14 -5.26
C CYS A 45 -2.00 -8.16 -5.15
N SER A 46 -1.72 -8.87 -6.23
CA SER A 46 -0.61 -9.84 -6.32
C SER A 46 0.77 -9.18 -6.40
N THR A 47 0.81 -7.91 -6.80
CA THR A 47 2.04 -7.11 -6.89
C THR A 47 1.94 -5.92 -5.95
N VAL A 48 2.90 -5.79 -5.03
CA VAL A 48 3.01 -4.67 -4.08
C VAL A 48 4.46 -4.22 -4.04
N VAL A 49 4.75 -3.06 -4.62
CA VAL A 49 6.12 -2.53 -4.75
C VAL A 49 6.22 -1.09 -4.30
N CYS A 50 7.41 -0.66 -3.88
CA CYS A 50 7.65 0.73 -3.54
C CYS A 50 8.84 1.33 -4.29
N SER A 51 8.80 2.66 -4.39
CA SER A 51 9.87 3.46 -4.95
C SER A 51 9.98 4.80 -4.21
N LYS A 52 11.15 5.42 -4.29
CA LYS A 52 11.37 6.77 -3.80
C LYS A 52 10.96 7.76 -4.88
N GLY A 53 10.19 8.77 -4.49
CA GLY A 53 9.87 9.92 -5.32
C GLY A 53 10.93 11.01 -5.28
N PHE A 54 10.61 12.13 -5.90
CA PHE A 54 11.39 13.37 -5.82
C PHE A 54 11.12 14.03 -4.45
N ALA A 55 12.07 14.81 -3.92
CA ALA A 55 11.86 15.59 -2.69
C ALA A 55 11.41 14.81 -1.43
N ASN A 56 11.98 13.61 -1.21
CA ASN A 56 11.71 12.77 -0.03
C ASN A 56 10.29 12.16 0.06
N GLU A 57 9.58 12.06 -1.05
CA GLU A 57 8.33 11.33 -1.16
C GLU A 57 8.55 9.82 -1.25
N GLY A 58 7.54 9.05 -0.89
CA GLY A 58 7.51 7.60 -1.06
C GLY A 58 6.27 7.17 -1.83
N PHE A 59 6.42 6.24 -2.75
CA PHE A 59 5.30 5.65 -3.49
C PHE A 59 5.20 4.17 -3.21
N ILE A 60 3.97 3.68 -2.99
CA ILE A 60 3.63 2.27 -3.07
C ILE A 60 2.66 2.10 -4.22
N TRP A 61 2.98 1.15 -5.10
CA TRP A 61 2.16 0.75 -6.22
C TRP A 61 1.69 -0.68 -6.00
N MET A 62 0.40 -0.89 -6.17
CA MET A 62 -0.24 -2.21 -6.04
C MET A 62 -1.10 -2.49 -7.26
N THR A 63 -1.13 -3.74 -7.70
CA THR A 63 -1.99 -4.17 -8.81
C THR A 63 -2.17 -5.67 -8.83
N ASP A 64 -3.29 -6.13 -9.36
CA ASP A 64 -3.59 -7.51 -9.72
C ASP A 64 -3.36 -7.79 -11.22
N LEU A 65 -2.99 -6.76 -12.00
CA LEU A 65 -2.75 -6.89 -13.44
C LEU A 65 -1.51 -7.75 -13.75
N SER A 66 -1.60 -8.51 -14.82
CA SER A 66 -0.48 -9.30 -15.34
C SER A 66 0.62 -8.40 -15.92
N ASP A 67 1.83 -8.96 -16.03
CA ASP A 67 2.96 -8.27 -16.68
C ASP A 67 2.69 -7.90 -18.13
N GLU A 68 1.94 -8.72 -18.85
CA GLU A 68 1.53 -8.46 -20.23
C GLU A 68 0.60 -7.24 -20.31
N ALA A 69 -0.44 -7.20 -19.47
CA ALA A 69 -1.36 -6.06 -19.36
C ALA A 69 -0.60 -4.77 -19.01
N LEU A 70 0.32 -4.83 -18.05
CA LEU A 70 1.14 -3.68 -17.67
C LEU A 70 2.03 -3.18 -18.82
N ARG A 71 2.54 -4.05 -19.70
CA ARG A 71 3.42 -3.68 -20.84
C ARG A 71 2.69 -3.18 -22.09
N GLY A 72 1.39 -3.06 -22.07
CA GLY A 72 0.61 -2.55 -23.19
C GLY A 72 -0.45 -3.50 -23.71
N GLY A 73 -0.69 -4.62 -23.01
CA GLY A 73 -1.84 -5.49 -23.28
C GLY A 73 -3.17 -4.81 -22.95
N THR A 74 -4.25 -5.39 -23.42
CA THR A 74 -5.62 -4.95 -23.10
C THR A 74 -5.89 -5.16 -21.62
N ILE A 75 -6.57 -4.21 -21.00
CA ILE A 75 -6.98 -4.25 -19.59
C ILE A 75 -8.50 -4.12 -19.58
N SER A 76 -9.22 -5.24 -19.50
CA SER A 76 -10.67 -5.25 -19.41
C SER A 76 -11.19 -5.33 -17.98
N ASN A 77 -10.38 -5.91 -17.07
CA ASN A 77 -10.70 -6.00 -15.66
C ASN A 77 -9.41 -5.92 -14.83
N GLY A 78 -9.49 -5.32 -13.67
CA GLY A 78 -8.40 -5.23 -12.70
C GLY A 78 -8.33 -3.92 -11.97
N GLN A 79 -7.30 -3.77 -11.16
CA GLN A 79 -7.12 -2.56 -10.35
C GLN A 79 -5.65 -2.14 -10.26
N ILE A 80 -5.47 -0.84 -10.14
CA ILE A 80 -4.18 -0.23 -9.80
C ILE A 80 -4.42 0.71 -8.61
N VAL A 81 -3.60 0.58 -7.58
CA VAL A 81 -3.63 1.48 -6.42
C VAL A 81 -2.27 2.14 -6.26
N GLN A 82 -2.27 3.45 -6.15
CA GLN A 82 -1.12 4.26 -5.78
C GLN A 82 -1.33 4.84 -4.39
N LEU A 83 -0.36 4.64 -3.51
CA LEU A 83 -0.25 5.38 -2.26
C LEU A 83 0.99 6.26 -2.34
N GLN A 84 0.81 7.56 -2.20
CA GLN A 84 1.90 8.53 -2.15
C GLN A 84 2.04 9.07 -0.73
N LEU A 85 3.13 8.72 -0.06
CA LEU A 85 3.55 9.41 1.15
C LEU A 85 4.05 10.80 0.79
N LEU A 86 3.46 11.82 1.38
CA LEU A 86 3.81 13.21 1.13
C LEU A 86 5.24 13.54 1.61
N TRP A 87 5.71 12.77 2.59
CA TRP A 87 7.10 12.76 3.05
C TRP A 87 7.44 11.43 3.71
N LEU A 88 8.67 10.97 3.53
CA LEU A 88 9.21 9.84 4.27
C LEU A 88 9.66 10.32 5.65
N PRO A 89 9.17 9.72 6.75
CA PRO A 89 9.53 10.16 8.09
C PRO A 89 11.00 9.89 8.38
N GLU A 90 11.66 10.84 9.05
CA GLU A 90 13.00 10.69 9.60
C GLU A 90 12.91 10.46 11.10
N ALA A 91 13.52 9.38 11.60
CA ALA A 91 13.49 9.04 13.01
C ALA A 91 13.96 10.20 13.91
N GLY A 92 13.13 10.57 14.87
CA GLY A 92 13.39 11.66 15.82
C GLY A 92 13.30 13.08 15.25
N LYS A 93 12.92 13.24 13.96
CA LYS A 93 12.82 14.56 13.32
C LYS A 93 11.44 14.87 12.77
N THR A 94 10.72 13.88 12.29
CA THR A 94 9.40 14.09 11.68
C THR A 94 8.31 13.79 12.70
N PRO A 95 7.60 14.81 13.21
CA PRO A 95 6.46 14.58 14.08
C PRO A 95 5.32 14.00 13.23
N LEU A 96 4.64 12.98 13.77
CA LEU A 96 3.43 12.42 13.20
C LEU A 96 2.26 12.76 14.14
N ALA A 97 1.17 13.24 13.55
CA ALA A 97 -0.07 13.52 14.28
C ALA A 97 -1.23 12.89 13.53
N GLU A 98 -2.01 12.06 14.19
CA GLU A 98 -3.15 11.31 13.62
C GLU A 98 -4.20 12.21 12.96
N THR A 99 -4.25 13.49 13.33
CA THR A 99 -5.16 14.48 12.73
C THR A 99 -4.65 15.06 11.41
N SER A 100 -3.46 14.64 10.94
CA SER A 100 -2.81 15.20 9.75
C SER A 100 -2.87 14.22 8.60
N THR A 101 -3.24 14.68 7.43
CA THR A 101 -3.05 13.91 6.19
C THR A 101 -1.56 13.79 5.89
N ASN A 102 -1.03 12.58 5.81
CA ASN A 102 0.35 12.32 5.48
C ASN A 102 0.55 11.47 4.23
N PHE A 103 -0.54 10.98 3.64
CA PHE A 103 -0.52 10.31 2.35
C PHE A 103 -1.77 10.62 1.53
N VAL A 104 -1.65 10.42 0.23
CA VAL A 104 -2.77 10.42 -0.70
C VAL A 104 -2.89 9.05 -1.36
N ILE A 105 -4.11 8.70 -1.74
CA ILE A 105 -4.45 7.46 -2.42
C ILE A 105 -5.14 7.76 -3.74
N GLU A 106 -4.77 7.03 -4.76
CA GLU A 106 -5.51 6.92 -6.01
C GLU A 106 -5.78 5.44 -6.27
N HIS A 107 -7.03 5.10 -6.53
CA HIS A 107 -7.46 3.74 -6.82
C HIS A 107 -8.20 3.72 -8.14
N ILE A 108 -7.61 3.10 -9.14
CA ILE A 108 -8.16 2.90 -10.48
C ILE A 108 -8.76 1.51 -10.54
N ILE A 109 -10.03 1.41 -10.88
CA ILE A 109 -10.75 0.16 -11.10
C ILE A 109 -11.16 0.10 -12.57
N VAL A 110 -10.85 -1.01 -13.23
CA VAL A 110 -11.32 -1.32 -14.57
C VAL A 110 -12.27 -2.51 -14.47
N SER A 111 -13.48 -2.37 -14.98
CA SER A 111 -14.49 -3.43 -14.99
C SER A 111 -15.24 -3.41 -16.32
N ASP A 112 -15.14 -4.50 -17.09
CA ASP A 112 -15.74 -4.64 -18.41
C ASP A 112 -15.39 -3.48 -19.37
N ASP A 113 -14.09 -3.12 -19.40
CA ASP A 113 -13.50 -2.00 -20.15
C ASP A 113 -13.93 -0.60 -19.67
N GLU A 114 -14.75 -0.49 -18.62
CA GLU A 114 -15.13 0.77 -18.01
C GLU A 114 -14.19 1.13 -16.85
N VAL A 115 -13.93 2.41 -16.65
CA VAL A 115 -12.95 2.91 -15.71
C VAL A 115 -13.60 3.77 -14.63
N GLY A 116 -13.25 3.50 -13.37
CA GLY A 116 -13.52 4.38 -12.25
C GLY A 116 -12.23 4.75 -11.54
N ILE A 117 -12.04 6.04 -11.28
CA ILE A 117 -10.86 6.58 -10.60
C ILE A 117 -11.31 7.23 -9.30
N TYR A 118 -10.88 6.63 -8.20
CA TYR A 118 -11.15 7.13 -6.86
C TYR A 118 -9.90 7.82 -6.33
N GLY A 119 -10.09 8.93 -5.66
CA GLY A 119 -9.00 9.66 -5.04
C GLY A 119 -9.35 10.15 -3.65
N GLY A 120 -8.33 10.31 -2.85
CA GLY A 120 -8.48 10.77 -1.49
C GLY A 120 -7.18 10.77 -0.70
N GLY A 121 -7.28 10.65 0.61
CA GLY A 121 -6.11 10.62 1.48
C GLY A 121 -6.50 10.50 2.94
N GLY A 122 -5.51 10.46 3.79
CA GLY A 122 -5.70 10.31 5.22
C GLY A 122 -4.39 10.17 5.97
N PHE A 123 -4.48 9.51 7.11
CA PHE A 123 -3.34 9.25 7.95
C PHE A 123 -2.93 7.77 7.90
N CYS A 124 -1.63 7.53 7.89
CA CYS A 124 -1.05 6.20 8.09
C CYS A 124 0.17 6.27 9.01
N TRP A 125 0.50 5.12 9.62
CA TRP A 125 1.76 4.92 10.33
C TRP A 125 2.79 4.30 9.39
N PRO A 126 3.72 5.09 8.83
CA PRO A 126 4.75 4.55 7.94
C PRO A 126 5.91 3.95 8.72
N GLN A 127 6.40 2.80 8.26
CA GLN A 127 7.58 2.11 8.77
C GLN A 127 8.49 1.69 7.62
N GLY A 128 9.79 1.58 7.91
CA GLY A 128 10.78 1.21 6.90
C GLY A 128 11.23 2.39 6.03
N ASN A 129 11.69 2.10 4.84
CA ASN A 129 12.12 3.10 3.87
C ASN A 129 11.99 2.57 2.43
N ALA A 130 12.05 3.47 1.45
CA ALA A 130 11.87 3.11 0.04
C ALA A 130 12.98 2.21 -0.54
N SER A 131 14.12 2.05 0.15
CA SER A 131 15.23 1.18 -0.29
C SER A 131 15.15 -0.24 0.26
N THR A 132 14.51 -0.43 1.39
CA THR A 132 14.39 -1.74 2.06
C THR A 132 12.95 -2.27 2.10
N GLY A 133 11.98 -1.44 1.80
CA GLY A 133 10.56 -1.71 1.84
C GLY A 133 9.83 -0.75 2.77
N LEU A 134 8.61 -0.41 2.41
CA LEU A 134 7.69 0.43 3.18
C LEU A 134 6.54 -0.42 3.69
N THR A 135 6.18 -0.21 4.95
CA THR A 135 4.94 -0.71 5.54
C THR A 135 4.12 0.49 5.95
N LEU A 136 2.86 0.53 5.55
CA LEU A 136 1.90 1.53 5.99
C LEU A 136 0.76 0.84 6.72
N ASP A 137 0.44 1.31 7.91
CA ASP A 137 -0.76 0.97 8.64
C ASP A 137 -1.74 2.14 8.49
N ILE A 138 -2.81 1.90 7.72
CA ILE A 138 -3.82 2.91 7.36
C ILE A 138 -5.01 2.71 8.28
N GLU A 139 -5.23 3.66 9.18
CA GLU A 139 -6.32 3.61 10.15
C GLU A 139 -7.56 4.34 9.66
N ASP A 140 -7.36 5.45 8.96
CA ASP A 140 -8.45 6.30 8.48
C ASP A 140 -8.01 7.07 7.23
N ALA A 141 -8.54 6.67 6.10
CA ALA A 141 -8.44 7.41 4.86
C ALA A 141 -9.79 7.41 4.16
N THR A 142 -10.12 8.51 3.51
CA THR A 142 -11.35 8.64 2.75
C THR A 142 -11.07 8.69 1.27
N VAL A 143 -11.94 8.07 0.49
CA VAL A 143 -11.90 8.12 -0.97
C VAL A 143 -13.27 8.39 -1.54
N ALA A 144 -13.30 9.06 -2.69
CA ALA A 144 -14.49 9.28 -3.49
C ALA A 144 -14.13 9.20 -4.97
N ILE A 145 -15.13 8.91 -5.80
CA ILE A 145 -14.97 8.93 -7.24
C ILE A 145 -14.56 10.33 -7.71
N GLN A 146 -13.56 10.42 -8.54
CA GLN A 146 -13.06 11.66 -9.14
C GLN A 146 -13.35 11.70 -10.63
N GLU A 147 -13.15 10.58 -11.31
CA GLU A 147 -13.40 10.44 -12.73
C GLU A 147 -13.98 9.06 -13.00
N GLN A 148 -14.85 8.97 -13.98
CA GLN A 148 -15.40 7.69 -14.43
C GLN A 148 -15.82 7.74 -15.90
N SER A 149 -15.76 6.60 -16.57
CA SER A 149 -16.33 6.45 -17.91
C SER A 149 -17.87 6.37 -17.84
N ASP A 150 -18.52 6.57 -18.98
CA ASP A 150 -19.99 6.78 -19.06
C ASP A 150 -20.82 5.63 -18.48
N ARG A 151 -20.33 4.40 -18.54
CA ARG A 151 -21.05 3.21 -18.06
C ARG A 151 -20.52 2.63 -16.77
N PHE A 152 -19.46 3.22 -16.22
CA PHE A 152 -18.96 2.79 -14.91
C PHE A 152 -19.98 3.12 -13.82
N ILE A 153 -20.25 2.15 -12.94
CA ILE A 153 -21.20 2.33 -11.82
C ILE A 153 -20.39 2.51 -10.54
N ASP A 154 -20.44 3.70 -9.97
CA ASP A 154 -19.84 3.95 -8.66
C ASP A 154 -20.67 3.34 -7.52
N LEU A 155 -20.08 2.38 -6.83
CA LEU A 155 -20.68 1.71 -5.67
C LEU A 155 -19.95 2.06 -4.36
N LEU A 156 -18.84 2.80 -4.43
CA LEU A 156 -17.96 3.00 -3.29
C LEU A 156 -18.00 4.41 -2.71
N THR A 157 -18.50 5.42 -3.43
CA THR A 157 -18.46 6.82 -2.97
C THR A 157 -19.58 7.15 -2.00
N PRO A 158 -19.31 7.80 -0.85
CA PRO A 158 -17.99 7.95 -0.23
C PRO A 158 -17.58 6.69 0.53
N ALA A 159 -16.27 6.47 0.68
CA ALA A 159 -15.77 5.29 1.37
C ALA A 159 -14.56 5.59 2.27
N THR A 160 -14.31 4.69 3.23
CA THR A 160 -13.05 4.63 3.98
C THR A 160 -12.13 3.56 3.41
N VAL A 161 -10.82 3.79 3.60
CA VAL A 161 -9.78 2.80 3.34
C VAL A 161 -9.04 2.51 4.63
N THR A 162 -8.95 1.23 5.00
CA THR A 162 -8.26 0.78 6.21
C THR A 162 -7.44 -0.48 5.93
N GLY A 163 -6.42 -0.73 6.76
CA GLY A 163 -5.62 -1.95 6.74
C GLY A 163 -4.14 -1.72 6.57
N ILE A 164 -3.39 -2.79 6.34
CA ILE A 164 -1.94 -2.79 6.29
C ILE A 164 -1.46 -3.13 4.89
N VAL A 165 -0.48 -2.39 4.41
CA VAL A 165 0.27 -2.71 3.18
C VAL A 165 1.75 -2.84 3.48
N ARG A 166 2.38 -3.90 2.96
CA ARG A 166 3.84 -4.11 2.99
C ARG A 166 4.35 -4.24 1.57
N SER A 167 5.33 -3.42 1.23
CA SER A 167 5.90 -3.37 -0.11
C SER A 167 7.38 -3.70 -0.11
N LYS A 168 7.87 -4.20 -1.23
CA LYS A 168 9.31 -4.35 -1.49
C LYS A 168 9.77 -3.29 -2.49
N PRO A 169 11.05 -2.86 -2.43
CA PRO A 169 11.58 -1.91 -3.40
C PRO A 169 11.70 -2.53 -4.80
N ASP A 170 11.06 -1.91 -5.79
CA ASP A 170 11.24 -2.25 -7.21
C ASP A 170 10.86 -1.05 -8.09
N ILE A 171 11.85 -0.25 -8.43
CA ILE A 171 11.67 0.96 -9.26
C ILE A 171 11.21 0.64 -10.68
N ASN A 172 11.63 -0.50 -11.24
CA ASN A 172 11.26 -0.86 -12.61
C ASN A 172 9.80 -1.28 -12.68
N LYS A 173 9.35 -2.10 -11.72
CA LYS A 173 7.95 -2.50 -11.62
C LYS A 173 7.07 -1.29 -11.27
N SER A 174 7.50 -0.40 -10.37
CA SER A 174 6.78 0.84 -10.04
C SER A 174 6.53 1.69 -11.30
N ARG A 175 7.55 1.94 -12.11
CA ARG A 175 7.42 2.69 -13.38
C ARG A 175 6.51 2.00 -14.39
N LEU A 176 6.54 0.66 -14.44
CA LEU A 176 5.68 -0.10 -15.33
C LEU A 176 4.20 0.04 -14.94
N ILE A 177 3.90 -0.04 -13.63
CA ILE A 177 2.54 0.16 -13.10
C ILE A 177 2.08 1.60 -13.32
N GLU A 178 2.93 2.58 -13.03
CA GLU A 178 2.67 4.00 -13.27
C GLU A 178 2.32 4.28 -14.74
N ALA A 179 3.10 3.73 -15.68
CA ALA A 179 2.84 3.88 -17.11
C ALA A 179 1.50 3.23 -17.52
N ALA A 180 1.14 2.09 -16.93
CA ALA A 180 -0.16 1.46 -17.15
C ALA A 180 -1.31 2.31 -16.60
N ALA A 181 -1.16 2.87 -15.39
CA ALA A 181 -2.13 3.80 -14.80
C ALA A 181 -2.37 5.02 -15.70
N GLN A 182 -1.31 5.63 -16.22
CA GLN A 182 -1.43 6.77 -17.15
C GLN A 182 -2.11 6.40 -18.47
N ARG A 183 -1.88 5.18 -18.99
CA ARG A 183 -2.60 4.74 -20.21
C ARG A 183 -4.10 4.60 -19.97
N ILE A 184 -4.51 4.03 -18.82
CA ILE A 184 -5.92 3.87 -18.46
C ILE A 184 -6.60 5.23 -18.34
N LYS A 185 -5.97 6.20 -17.68
CA LYS A 185 -6.51 7.55 -17.50
C LYS A 185 -6.67 8.36 -18.81
N ASN A 186 -5.96 7.99 -19.86
CA ASN A 186 -5.98 8.68 -21.14
C ASN A 186 -6.87 7.99 -22.18
N GLN A 187 -7.63 6.96 -21.81
CA GLN A 187 -8.61 6.29 -22.67
C GLN A 187 -9.97 7.00 -22.62
#